data_9a37361c3467b543fb21b2faa3bf3885
#
_entry.id   9a37361c3467b543fb21b2faa3bf3885
#
_cell.length_a   1.000
_cell.length_b   1.000
_cell.length_c   1.000
_cell.angle_alpha   90.00
_cell.angle_beta   90.00
_cell.angle_gamma   90.00
#
_symmetry.space_group_name_H-M   'P 1'
#
loop_
_entity.id
_entity.type
_entity.pdbx_description
1 polymer ?
#
loop_
_entity_poly.entity_id
_entity_poly.type
_entity_poly.pdbx_seq_one_letter_code
_entity_poly.pdbx_strand_id
1 'polypeptide(L)'
;MDADFLIIGGGIAGISAAARMSELGQVIVLEAEEALAHHASGRSAALFEPRYGAPAVVGLSMASEAYFRSVPGVLSPRGLLLVGKAEAAEVFEQDLVTMHFDRISVEEARGIVPILNPDVVTMAGYAGHAEDVDTDLLVQGFAREARGRGARIVTRARVTGVAKDGAGWRVDSTAGSFTARMLVNAAGAWVDQVAALAGVRPLGFTPYRRSMARIPAPGGHDVSRWPMMFGPGEDWYAKPDAGALIVSPAEEHLMEPHDAWADDMVLAEGLARYEEMVTEPVTRLISSWAGLRTFAPD
;
A
#
# COMPACT_ATOMS: atom_id res chain seq x y z
N MET A 1 -23.56 -21.98 -15.39
CA MET A 1 -22.39 -21.50 -14.63
C MET A 1 -21.71 -20.45 -15.48
N ASP A 2 -21.53 -19.24 -14.95
CA ASP A 2 -21.10 -18.07 -15.77
C ASP A 2 -19.57 -18.03 -15.92
N ALA A 3 -18.83 -18.65 -14.97
CA ALA A 3 -17.37 -18.67 -15.00
C ALA A 3 -16.78 -19.89 -14.28
N ASP A 4 -15.49 -20.17 -14.50
CA ASP A 4 -14.70 -21.10 -13.69
C ASP A 4 -14.31 -20.47 -12.37
N PHE A 5 -13.93 -19.19 -12.40
CA PHE A 5 -13.45 -18.42 -11.25
C PHE A 5 -14.24 -17.13 -11.10
N LEU A 6 -14.73 -16.87 -9.91
CA LEU A 6 -15.31 -15.59 -9.53
C LEU A 6 -14.45 -14.99 -8.41
N ILE A 7 -13.95 -13.78 -8.64
CA ILE A 7 -13.06 -13.08 -7.73
C ILE A 7 -13.81 -11.88 -7.14
N ILE A 8 -13.82 -11.77 -5.81
CA ILE A 8 -14.43 -10.64 -5.10
C ILE A 8 -13.32 -9.68 -4.67
N GLY A 9 -13.34 -8.46 -5.21
CA GLY A 9 -12.39 -7.38 -4.98
C GLY A 9 -11.53 -7.08 -6.21
N GLY A 10 -11.48 -5.81 -6.60
CA GLY A 10 -10.72 -5.27 -7.74
C GLY A 10 -9.45 -4.52 -7.32
N GLY A 11 -8.93 -4.77 -6.12
CA GLY A 11 -7.61 -4.34 -5.69
C GLY A 11 -6.50 -5.17 -6.33
N ILE A 12 -5.23 -4.85 -5.99
CA ILE A 12 -4.06 -5.52 -6.58
C ILE A 12 -4.14 -7.05 -6.44
N ALA A 13 -4.59 -7.58 -5.31
CA ALA A 13 -4.70 -9.03 -5.08
C ALA A 13 -5.69 -9.68 -6.05
N GLY A 14 -6.90 -9.11 -6.19
CA GLY A 14 -7.93 -9.66 -7.07
C GLY A 14 -7.59 -9.53 -8.54
N ILE A 15 -7.04 -8.40 -8.98
CA ILE A 15 -6.72 -8.16 -10.38
C ILE A 15 -5.49 -8.97 -10.82
N SER A 16 -4.47 -9.12 -9.97
CA SER A 16 -3.33 -10.00 -10.29
C SER A 16 -3.75 -11.48 -10.35
N ALA A 17 -4.63 -11.91 -9.43
CA ALA A 17 -5.23 -13.24 -9.49
C ALA A 17 -6.03 -13.43 -10.80
N ALA A 18 -6.85 -12.44 -11.19
CA ALA A 18 -7.60 -12.50 -12.43
C ALA A 18 -6.70 -12.67 -13.67
N ALA A 19 -5.58 -11.93 -13.72
CA ALA A 19 -4.62 -12.06 -14.81
C ALA A 19 -4.04 -13.47 -14.91
N ARG A 20 -3.68 -14.08 -13.79
CA ARG A 20 -3.14 -15.45 -13.78
C ARG A 20 -4.21 -16.52 -14.00
N MET A 21 -5.35 -16.40 -13.34
CA MET A 21 -6.42 -17.39 -13.45
C MET A 21 -7.13 -17.41 -14.81
N SER A 22 -7.10 -16.29 -15.54
CA SER A 22 -7.62 -16.22 -16.91
C SER A 22 -6.84 -17.07 -17.93
N GLU A 23 -5.67 -17.58 -17.56
CA GLU A 23 -4.95 -18.62 -18.32
C GLU A 23 -5.56 -20.03 -18.14
N LEU A 24 -6.32 -20.22 -17.07
CA LEU A 24 -6.83 -21.52 -16.64
C LEU A 24 -8.33 -21.69 -16.95
N GLY A 25 -9.06 -20.62 -17.20
CA GLY A 25 -10.50 -20.64 -17.48
C GLY A 25 -11.17 -19.27 -17.48
N GLN A 26 -12.49 -19.25 -17.54
CA GLN A 26 -13.28 -18.03 -17.54
C GLN A 26 -13.28 -17.37 -16.17
N VAL A 27 -12.98 -16.07 -16.12
CA VAL A 27 -12.89 -15.29 -14.89
C VAL A 27 -13.92 -14.16 -14.89
N ILE A 28 -14.59 -13.98 -13.75
CA ILE A 28 -15.38 -12.78 -13.44
C ILE A 28 -14.78 -12.14 -12.17
N VAL A 29 -14.53 -10.83 -12.22
CA VAL A 29 -14.16 -10.02 -11.06
C VAL A 29 -15.32 -9.12 -10.70
N LEU A 30 -15.71 -9.10 -9.42
CA LEU A 30 -16.71 -8.17 -8.88
C LEU A 30 -16.01 -7.15 -8.00
N GLU A 31 -16.06 -5.88 -8.39
CA GLU A 31 -15.55 -4.75 -7.61
C GLU A 31 -16.72 -3.89 -7.12
N ALA A 32 -16.71 -3.57 -5.84
CA ALA A 32 -17.79 -2.82 -5.21
C ALA A 32 -17.84 -1.36 -5.67
N GLU A 33 -16.68 -0.78 -5.94
CA GLU A 33 -16.53 0.63 -6.27
C GLU A 33 -16.63 0.90 -7.80
N GLU A 34 -16.55 2.16 -8.19
CA GLU A 34 -16.60 2.57 -9.60
C GLU A 34 -15.32 2.22 -10.36
N ALA A 35 -14.20 2.20 -9.66
CA ALA A 35 -12.86 1.99 -10.22
C ALA A 35 -12.11 0.90 -9.48
N LEU A 36 -11.18 0.24 -10.19
CA LEU A 36 -10.23 -0.68 -9.58
C LEU A 36 -9.30 0.08 -8.64
N ALA A 37 -8.76 -0.63 -7.66
CA ALA A 37 -7.79 -0.09 -6.69
C ALA A 37 -8.29 1.12 -5.89
N HIS A 38 -9.59 1.31 -5.72
CA HIS A 38 -10.18 2.48 -5.05
C HIS A 38 -9.69 2.63 -3.59
N HIS A 39 -9.51 1.54 -2.87
CA HIS A 39 -9.07 1.50 -1.48
C HIS A 39 -7.54 1.37 -1.34
N ALA A 40 -7.05 0.47 -0.49
CA ALA A 40 -5.64 0.36 -0.09
C ALA A 40 -4.64 0.38 -1.26
N SER A 41 -4.95 -0.29 -2.38
CA SER A 41 -4.04 -0.38 -3.53
C SER A 41 -3.79 0.96 -4.20
N GLY A 42 -4.80 1.83 -4.29
CA GLY A 42 -4.67 3.18 -4.89
C GLY A 42 -4.33 4.27 -3.89
N ARG A 43 -4.27 3.97 -2.60
CA ARG A 43 -3.99 4.93 -1.51
C ARG A 43 -2.65 4.69 -0.83
N SER A 44 -1.84 3.80 -1.40
CA SER A 44 -0.54 3.39 -0.85
C SER A 44 0.52 4.45 -1.12
N ALA A 45 1.51 4.55 -0.22
CA ALA A 45 2.77 5.23 -0.50
C ALA A 45 3.60 4.50 -1.59
N ALA A 46 3.31 3.24 -1.81
CA ALA A 46 3.79 2.41 -2.91
C ALA A 46 5.33 2.37 -3.03
N LEU A 47 5.96 1.71 -2.09
CA LEU A 47 7.38 1.43 -2.11
C LEU A 47 7.61 -0.07 -2.24
N PHE A 48 8.56 -0.47 -3.08
CA PHE A 48 9.09 -1.82 -3.15
C PHE A 48 10.38 -1.90 -2.33
N GLU A 49 10.25 -2.43 -1.13
CA GLU A 49 11.36 -2.82 -0.25
C GLU A 49 11.23 -4.33 -0.02
N PRO A 50 11.93 -5.16 -0.79
CA PRO A 50 11.69 -6.61 -0.76
C PRO A 50 12.08 -7.29 0.54
N ARG A 51 12.86 -6.64 1.40
CA ARG A 51 13.30 -7.18 2.70
C ARG A 51 12.44 -6.71 3.88
N TYR A 52 11.43 -5.88 3.61
CA TYR A 52 10.55 -5.34 4.64
C TYR A 52 9.42 -6.29 5.02
N GLY A 53 9.18 -6.45 6.31
CA GLY A 53 8.06 -7.18 6.87
C GLY A 53 8.38 -8.57 7.39
N ALA A 54 7.35 -9.35 7.70
CA ALA A 54 7.48 -10.73 8.18
C ALA A 54 8.13 -11.65 7.13
N PRO A 55 8.77 -12.76 7.52
CA PRO A 55 9.48 -13.65 6.58
C PRO A 55 8.64 -14.13 5.39
N ALA A 56 7.33 -14.39 5.60
CA ALA A 56 6.42 -14.77 4.53
C ALA A 56 6.22 -13.63 3.51
N VAL A 57 6.10 -12.38 3.98
CA VAL A 57 5.98 -11.19 3.14
C VAL A 57 7.27 -10.96 2.35
N VAL A 58 8.43 -11.06 2.99
CA VAL A 58 9.74 -10.97 2.34
C VAL A 58 9.86 -12.02 1.24
N GLY A 59 9.50 -13.28 1.51
CA GLY A 59 9.51 -14.36 0.51
C GLY A 59 8.64 -14.06 -0.71
N LEU A 60 7.44 -13.53 -0.51
CA LEU A 60 6.51 -13.14 -1.58
C LEU A 60 7.03 -11.92 -2.35
N SER A 61 7.60 -10.92 -1.68
CA SER A 61 8.18 -9.74 -2.29
C SER A 61 9.36 -10.11 -3.20
N MET A 62 10.28 -10.93 -2.71
CA MET A 62 11.42 -11.46 -3.49
C MET A 62 10.95 -12.27 -4.70
N ALA A 63 9.93 -13.10 -4.56
CA ALA A 63 9.35 -13.86 -5.66
C ALA A 63 8.67 -12.97 -6.73
N SER A 64 8.18 -11.79 -6.33
CA SER A 64 7.51 -10.83 -7.23
C SER A 64 8.49 -9.93 -7.99
N GLU A 65 9.73 -9.79 -7.52
CA GLU A 65 10.72 -8.85 -8.04
C GLU A 65 10.98 -9.02 -9.54
N ALA A 66 11.19 -10.27 -9.99
CA ALA A 66 11.48 -10.55 -11.40
C ALA A 66 10.33 -10.09 -12.32
N TYR A 67 9.07 -10.25 -11.87
CA TYR A 67 7.91 -9.76 -12.62
C TYR A 67 7.88 -8.23 -12.65
N PHE A 68 8.03 -7.55 -11.52
CA PHE A 68 8.02 -6.09 -11.47
C PHE A 68 9.09 -5.48 -12.36
N ARG A 69 10.32 -6.02 -12.35
CA ARG A 69 11.41 -5.58 -13.22
C ARG A 69 11.16 -5.86 -14.70
N SER A 70 10.35 -6.87 -15.03
CA SER A 70 10.01 -7.19 -16.42
C SER A 70 9.00 -6.23 -17.05
N VAL A 71 8.28 -5.43 -16.23
CA VAL A 71 7.27 -4.48 -16.70
C VAL A 71 7.85 -3.07 -16.69
N PRO A 72 8.14 -2.47 -17.85
CA PRO A 72 8.74 -1.15 -17.91
C PRO A 72 7.92 -0.08 -17.19
N GLY A 73 8.57 0.70 -16.34
CA GLY A 73 7.97 1.82 -15.61
C GLY A 73 7.25 1.43 -14.31
N VAL A 74 7.11 0.15 -13.99
CA VAL A 74 6.52 -0.28 -12.70
C VAL A 74 7.43 0.07 -11.54
N LEU A 75 8.74 -0.14 -11.67
CA LEU A 75 9.72 0.22 -10.66
C LEU A 75 10.56 1.41 -11.11
N SER A 76 10.86 2.31 -10.16
CA SER A 76 11.82 3.39 -10.36
C SER A 76 12.64 3.64 -9.10
N PRO A 77 13.95 4.00 -9.21
CA PRO A 77 14.79 4.21 -8.04
C PRO A 77 14.23 5.25 -7.08
N ARG A 78 14.25 4.93 -5.78
CA ARG A 78 13.82 5.84 -4.71
C ARG A 78 14.87 5.94 -3.59
N GLY A 79 15.26 4.82 -3.03
CA GLY A 79 16.06 4.76 -1.81
C GLY A 79 15.25 5.07 -0.55
N LEU A 80 15.88 4.79 0.58
CA LEU A 80 15.36 5.03 1.93
C LEU A 80 16.38 5.84 2.73
N LEU A 81 15.90 6.78 3.53
CA LEU A 81 16.70 7.58 4.46
C LEU A 81 16.07 7.50 5.85
N LEU A 82 16.71 6.75 6.73
CA LEU A 82 16.37 6.69 8.15
C LEU A 82 17.06 7.85 8.85
N VAL A 83 16.30 8.67 9.60
CA VAL A 83 16.83 9.80 10.36
C VAL A 83 16.31 9.75 11.79
N GLY A 84 17.19 9.96 12.77
CA GLY A 84 16.83 9.82 14.17
C GLY A 84 17.42 10.88 15.07
N LYS A 85 16.76 11.07 16.23
CA LYS A 85 17.23 11.86 17.36
C LYS A 85 18.00 10.95 18.34
N ALA A 86 18.82 11.54 19.20
CA ALA A 86 19.62 10.80 20.18
C ALA A 86 18.78 9.87 21.09
N GLU A 87 17.56 10.29 21.44
CA GLU A 87 16.64 9.54 22.30
C GLU A 87 16.14 8.24 21.65
N ALA A 88 16.13 8.17 20.31
CA ALA A 88 15.69 7.01 19.56
C ALA A 88 16.84 6.06 19.17
N ALA A 89 18.02 6.18 19.77
CA ALA A 89 19.22 5.47 19.33
C ALA A 89 19.05 3.94 19.32
N GLU A 90 18.39 3.35 20.31
CA GLU A 90 18.19 1.90 20.36
C GLU A 90 17.35 1.39 19.17
N VAL A 91 16.22 2.03 18.90
CA VAL A 91 15.33 1.68 17.78
C VAL A 91 16.01 1.96 16.45
N PHE A 92 16.74 3.07 16.35
CA PHE A 92 17.52 3.41 15.16
C PHE A 92 18.54 2.32 14.80
N GLU A 93 19.31 1.82 15.79
CA GLU A 93 20.28 0.73 15.57
C GLU A 93 19.60 -0.57 15.12
N GLN A 94 18.44 -0.87 15.69
CA GLN A 94 17.67 -2.03 15.31
C GLN A 94 17.19 -1.94 13.85
N ASP A 95 16.61 -0.80 13.46
CA ASP A 95 16.12 -0.55 12.10
C ASP A 95 17.27 -0.57 11.08
N LEU A 96 18.42 0.04 11.44
CA LEU A 96 19.60 0.06 10.58
C LEU A 96 20.08 -1.35 10.22
N VAL A 97 20.07 -2.28 11.18
CA VAL A 97 20.44 -3.67 10.95
C VAL A 97 19.34 -4.43 10.22
N THR A 98 18.10 -4.32 10.66
CA THR A 98 16.96 -5.12 10.13
C THR A 98 16.66 -4.78 8.68
N MET A 99 16.73 -3.51 8.32
CA MET A 99 16.46 -3.04 6.97
C MET A 99 17.71 -2.86 6.09
N HIS A 100 18.87 -3.28 6.58
CA HIS A 100 20.14 -3.25 5.85
C HIS A 100 20.56 -1.84 5.38
N PHE A 101 20.49 -0.85 6.26
CA PHE A 101 21.00 0.49 5.98
C PHE A 101 22.50 0.58 6.17
N ASP A 102 23.15 1.35 5.31
CA ASP A 102 24.47 1.88 5.56
C ASP A 102 24.36 3.11 6.44
N ARG A 103 25.10 3.13 7.58
CA ARG A 103 25.18 4.32 8.41
C ARG A 103 25.94 5.41 7.64
N ILE A 104 25.35 6.60 7.62
CA ILE A 104 25.96 7.80 7.04
C ILE A 104 26.00 8.92 8.07
N SER A 105 26.83 9.92 7.84
CA SER A 105 26.83 11.13 8.65
C SER A 105 25.58 11.98 8.38
N VAL A 106 25.23 12.84 9.35
CA VAL A 106 24.13 13.81 9.18
C VAL A 106 24.46 14.80 8.05
N GLU A 107 25.74 15.13 7.85
CA GLU A 107 26.18 15.98 6.75
C GLU A 107 25.93 15.33 5.39
N GLU A 108 26.25 14.05 5.23
CA GLU A 108 25.94 13.28 4.01
C GLU A 108 24.42 13.18 3.80
N ALA A 109 23.64 12.91 4.84
CA ALA A 109 22.18 12.90 4.77
C ALA A 109 21.61 14.25 4.32
N ARG A 110 22.16 15.37 4.81
CA ARG A 110 21.82 16.73 4.37
C ARG A 110 22.25 17.03 2.94
N GLY A 111 23.29 16.37 2.47
CA GLY A 111 23.67 16.43 1.04
C GLY A 111 22.59 15.81 0.14
N ILE A 112 21.83 14.83 0.65
CA ILE A 112 20.72 14.16 -0.05
C ILE A 112 19.42 14.94 0.13
N VAL A 113 19.10 15.31 1.40
CA VAL A 113 17.89 16.06 1.80
C VAL A 113 18.29 17.31 2.56
N PRO A 114 18.46 18.47 1.88
CA PRO A 114 19.08 19.67 2.45
C PRO A 114 18.31 20.28 3.64
N ILE A 115 17.02 19.99 3.74
CA ILE A 115 16.14 20.54 4.79
C ILE A 115 16.22 19.79 6.13
N LEU A 116 17.00 18.74 6.26
CA LEU A 116 17.16 18.06 7.55
C LEU A 116 17.71 19.03 8.60
N ASN A 117 17.07 19.05 9.76
CA ASN A 117 17.43 19.93 10.86
C ASN A 117 18.70 19.41 11.61
N PRO A 118 19.86 20.07 11.46
CA PRO A 118 21.11 19.60 12.06
C PRO A 118 21.15 19.71 13.59
N ASP A 119 20.26 20.49 14.18
CA ASP A 119 20.19 20.67 15.64
C ASP A 119 19.39 19.54 16.31
N VAL A 120 18.60 18.78 15.52
CA VAL A 120 17.70 17.71 16.01
C VAL A 120 18.14 16.35 15.49
N VAL A 121 18.43 16.22 14.20
CA VAL A 121 18.87 14.96 13.59
C VAL A 121 20.30 14.68 14.00
N THR A 122 20.53 13.61 14.75
CA THR A 122 21.85 13.20 15.25
C THR A 122 22.34 11.91 14.62
N MET A 123 21.46 11.16 13.96
CA MET A 123 21.78 9.87 13.34
C MET A 123 21.12 9.78 11.97
N ALA A 124 21.83 9.16 11.04
CA ALA A 124 21.32 8.90 9.70
C ALA A 124 21.80 7.55 9.15
N GLY A 125 20.92 6.91 8.37
CA GLY A 125 21.22 5.69 7.60
C GLY A 125 20.59 5.78 6.21
N TYR A 126 21.26 5.23 5.21
CA TYR A 126 20.78 5.25 3.83
C TYR A 126 20.77 3.85 3.23
N ALA A 127 19.72 3.54 2.45
CA ALA A 127 19.63 2.33 1.66
C ALA A 127 19.16 2.66 0.24
N GLY A 128 20.00 2.40 -0.75
CA GLY A 128 19.74 2.75 -2.15
C GLY A 128 18.90 1.71 -2.93
N HIS A 129 18.52 0.58 -2.31
CA HIS A 129 17.89 -0.54 -3.00
C HIS A 129 16.36 -0.44 -3.12
N ALA A 130 15.72 0.42 -2.35
CA ALA A 130 14.27 0.60 -2.41
C ALA A 130 13.84 1.36 -3.68
N GLU A 131 12.69 0.99 -4.22
CA GLU A 131 12.15 1.54 -5.46
C GLU A 131 10.70 1.96 -5.29
N ASP A 132 10.29 3.02 -5.97
CA ASP A 132 8.86 3.34 -6.10
C ASP A 132 8.16 2.30 -6.96
N VAL A 133 6.90 2.05 -6.65
CA VAL A 133 6.01 1.22 -7.47
C VAL A 133 4.95 2.11 -8.10
N ASP A 134 4.83 2.12 -9.41
CA ASP A 134 3.64 2.65 -10.08
C ASP A 134 2.49 1.65 -9.94
N THR A 135 1.68 1.84 -8.91
CA THR A 135 0.57 0.94 -8.58
C THR A 135 -0.55 0.99 -9.60
N ASP A 136 -0.80 2.14 -10.23
CA ASP A 136 -1.82 2.23 -11.29
C ASP A 136 -1.36 1.49 -12.54
N LEU A 137 -0.13 1.72 -13.00
CA LEU A 137 0.43 0.98 -14.14
C LEU A 137 0.38 -0.53 -13.91
N LEU A 138 0.70 -0.99 -12.69
CA LEU A 138 0.68 -2.40 -12.31
C LEU A 138 -0.74 -2.97 -12.34
N VAL A 139 -1.71 -2.32 -11.68
CA VAL A 139 -3.12 -2.75 -11.63
C VAL A 139 -3.75 -2.73 -13.02
N GLN A 140 -3.56 -1.66 -13.78
CA GLN A 140 -4.09 -1.56 -15.15
C GLN A 140 -3.42 -2.56 -16.09
N GLY A 141 -2.13 -2.86 -15.87
CA GLY A 141 -1.41 -3.92 -16.57
C GLY A 141 -2.08 -5.27 -16.41
N PHE A 142 -2.30 -5.71 -15.17
CA PHE A 142 -3.01 -6.96 -14.88
C PHE A 142 -4.45 -6.96 -15.38
N ALA A 143 -5.17 -5.84 -15.27
CA ALA A 143 -6.52 -5.73 -15.76
C ALA A 143 -6.61 -5.87 -17.30
N ARG A 144 -5.67 -5.26 -18.04
CA ARG A 144 -5.57 -5.44 -19.50
C ARG A 144 -5.26 -6.89 -19.86
N GLU A 145 -4.34 -7.52 -19.15
CA GLU A 145 -3.96 -8.91 -19.37
C GLU A 145 -5.17 -9.86 -19.15
N ALA A 146 -5.89 -9.70 -18.03
CA ALA A 146 -7.08 -10.47 -17.73
C ALA A 146 -8.17 -10.28 -18.82
N ARG A 147 -8.48 -9.02 -19.17
CA ARG A 147 -9.47 -8.71 -20.23
C ARG A 147 -9.05 -9.26 -21.59
N GLY A 148 -7.78 -9.18 -21.93
CA GLY A 148 -7.24 -9.74 -23.18
C GLY A 148 -7.44 -11.25 -23.32
N ARG A 149 -7.58 -11.96 -22.17
CA ARG A 149 -7.90 -13.40 -22.11
C ARG A 149 -9.40 -13.67 -21.87
N GLY A 150 -10.26 -12.65 -21.97
CA GLY A 150 -11.72 -12.78 -21.88
C GLY A 150 -12.29 -12.65 -20.46
N ALA A 151 -11.50 -12.26 -19.45
CA ALA A 151 -12.05 -12.00 -18.13
C ALA A 151 -13.02 -10.81 -18.14
N ARG A 152 -14.12 -10.93 -17.40
CA ARG A 152 -15.10 -9.87 -17.18
C ARG A 152 -14.78 -9.18 -15.85
N ILE A 153 -14.58 -7.87 -15.88
CA ILE A 153 -14.41 -7.05 -14.68
C ILE A 153 -15.66 -6.16 -14.57
N VAL A 154 -16.42 -6.37 -13.48
CA VAL A 154 -17.68 -5.68 -13.22
C VAL A 154 -17.47 -4.78 -12.00
N THR A 155 -17.51 -3.48 -12.21
CA THR A 155 -17.48 -2.45 -11.16
C THR A 155 -18.90 -2.12 -10.67
N ARG A 156 -19.04 -1.40 -9.56
CA ARG A 156 -20.33 -1.12 -8.89
C ARG A 156 -21.10 -2.40 -8.57
N ALA A 157 -20.38 -3.49 -8.33
CA ALA A 157 -20.89 -4.83 -8.09
C ALA A 157 -20.64 -5.27 -6.64
N ARG A 158 -21.11 -4.48 -5.66
CA ARG A 158 -20.99 -4.81 -4.23
C ARG A 158 -21.69 -6.14 -3.96
N VAL A 159 -20.94 -7.11 -3.44
CA VAL A 159 -21.47 -8.43 -3.07
C VAL A 159 -22.38 -8.29 -1.86
N THR A 160 -23.58 -8.87 -1.95
CA THR A 160 -24.64 -8.82 -0.92
C THR A 160 -25.00 -10.19 -0.39
N GLY A 161 -24.65 -11.27 -1.10
CA GLY A 161 -24.88 -12.63 -0.68
C GLY A 161 -23.97 -13.62 -1.40
N VAL A 162 -23.62 -14.69 -0.70
CA VAL A 162 -22.82 -15.81 -1.25
C VAL A 162 -23.45 -17.11 -0.76
N ALA A 163 -23.70 -18.04 -1.68
CA ALA A 163 -24.26 -19.34 -1.36
C ALA A 163 -23.62 -20.46 -2.17
N LYS A 164 -23.60 -21.66 -1.62
CA LYS A 164 -23.30 -22.86 -2.40
C LYS A 164 -24.40 -23.12 -3.43
N ASP A 165 -24.00 -23.45 -4.65
CA ASP A 165 -24.90 -23.80 -5.75
C ASP A 165 -24.38 -25.08 -6.43
N GLY A 166 -24.91 -26.21 -6.00
CA GLY A 166 -24.39 -27.52 -6.38
C GLY A 166 -22.92 -27.68 -6.00
N ALA A 167 -22.07 -27.95 -6.99
CA ALA A 167 -20.62 -28.09 -6.80
C ALA A 167 -19.87 -26.74 -6.87
N GLY A 168 -20.58 -25.62 -7.08
CA GLY A 168 -20.03 -24.28 -7.22
C GLY A 168 -20.58 -23.30 -6.22
N TRP A 169 -20.61 -22.02 -6.66
CA TRP A 169 -21.02 -20.87 -5.87
C TRP A 169 -21.94 -19.97 -6.66
N ARG A 170 -22.94 -19.41 -5.99
CA ARG A 170 -23.72 -18.27 -6.45
C ARG A 170 -23.36 -17.05 -5.61
N VAL A 171 -23.11 -15.95 -6.27
CA VAL A 171 -22.79 -14.66 -5.67
C VAL A 171 -23.82 -13.63 -6.15
N ASP A 172 -24.58 -13.08 -5.21
CA ASP A 172 -25.51 -12.00 -5.46
C ASP A 172 -24.81 -10.66 -5.19
N SER A 173 -25.01 -9.69 -6.09
CA SER A 173 -24.39 -8.37 -6.02
C SER A 173 -25.37 -7.28 -6.47
N THR A 174 -24.99 -6.02 -6.28
CA THR A 174 -25.73 -4.86 -6.80
C THR A 174 -25.80 -4.80 -8.34
N ALA A 175 -24.93 -5.55 -9.04
CA ALA A 175 -24.90 -5.65 -10.49
C ALA A 175 -25.57 -6.93 -11.05
N GLY A 176 -26.21 -7.71 -10.18
CA GLY A 176 -26.87 -8.98 -10.52
C GLY A 176 -26.25 -10.18 -9.84
N SER A 177 -26.72 -11.37 -10.23
CA SER A 177 -26.26 -12.66 -9.68
C SER A 177 -25.33 -13.35 -10.67
N PHE A 178 -24.29 -13.98 -10.15
CA PHE A 178 -23.25 -14.69 -10.90
C PHE A 178 -23.00 -16.06 -10.31
N THR A 179 -22.64 -17.04 -11.16
CA THR A 179 -22.31 -18.40 -10.73
C THR A 179 -20.91 -18.79 -11.18
N ALA A 180 -20.16 -19.46 -10.31
CA ALA A 180 -18.83 -19.93 -10.65
C ALA A 180 -18.48 -21.25 -9.94
N ARG A 181 -17.56 -21.99 -10.52
CA ARG A 181 -17.06 -23.22 -9.93
C ARG A 181 -16.22 -22.94 -8.67
N MET A 182 -15.38 -21.91 -8.72
CA MET A 182 -14.49 -21.52 -7.62
C MET A 182 -14.68 -20.06 -7.27
N LEU A 183 -14.71 -19.76 -5.97
CA LEU A 183 -14.78 -18.42 -5.44
C LEU A 183 -13.43 -18.02 -4.85
N VAL A 184 -12.93 -16.83 -5.21
CA VAL A 184 -11.72 -16.23 -4.68
C VAL A 184 -12.09 -14.97 -3.90
N ASN A 185 -11.77 -14.95 -2.62
CA ASN A 185 -11.98 -13.79 -1.78
C ASN A 185 -10.70 -12.93 -1.74
N ALA A 186 -10.74 -11.78 -2.40
CA ALA A 186 -9.67 -10.79 -2.49
C ALA A 186 -10.16 -9.40 -2.03
N ALA A 187 -11.11 -9.36 -1.08
CA ALA A 187 -11.87 -8.20 -0.68
C ALA A 187 -11.12 -7.25 0.30
N GLY A 188 -9.79 -7.36 0.43
CA GLY A 188 -8.99 -6.46 1.26
C GLY A 188 -9.50 -6.38 2.71
N ALA A 189 -9.82 -5.19 3.19
CA ALA A 189 -10.33 -5.00 4.54
C ALA A 189 -11.65 -5.74 4.82
N TRP A 190 -12.45 -6.05 3.79
CA TRP A 190 -13.73 -6.76 3.91
C TRP A 190 -13.60 -8.29 3.80
N VAL A 191 -12.38 -8.83 3.76
CA VAL A 191 -12.15 -10.26 3.51
C VAL A 191 -12.89 -11.17 4.49
N ASP A 192 -12.93 -10.86 5.77
CA ASP A 192 -13.63 -11.64 6.80
C ASP A 192 -15.15 -11.49 6.72
N GLN A 193 -15.66 -10.32 6.32
CA GLN A 193 -17.08 -10.12 6.06
C GLN A 193 -17.56 -10.96 4.87
N VAL A 194 -16.79 -11.01 3.80
CA VAL A 194 -17.06 -11.84 2.63
C VAL A 194 -16.98 -13.33 2.99
N ALA A 195 -16.01 -13.74 3.80
CA ALA A 195 -15.92 -15.11 4.31
C ALA A 195 -17.17 -15.49 5.08
N ALA A 196 -17.65 -14.62 5.99
CA ALA A 196 -18.87 -14.84 6.75
C ALA A 196 -20.11 -14.95 5.86
N LEU A 197 -20.25 -14.09 4.82
CA LEU A 197 -21.32 -14.20 3.82
C LEU A 197 -21.32 -15.55 3.09
N ALA A 198 -20.14 -16.13 2.88
CA ALA A 198 -19.97 -17.42 2.24
C ALA A 198 -20.15 -18.63 3.20
N GLY A 199 -20.45 -18.39 4.47
CA GLY A 199 -20.49 -19.43 5.50
C GLY A 199 -19.13 -20.06 5.79
N VAL A 200 -18.03 -19.37 5.44
CA VAL A 200 -16.65 -19.77 5.71
C VAL A 200 -16.16 -19.06 6.96
N ARG A 201 -15.44 -19.78 7.81
CA ARG A 201 -14.89 -19.20 9.04
C ARG A 201 -13.94 -18.05 8.71
N PRO A 202 -14.16 -16.83 9.24
CA PRO A 202 -13.21 -15.73 9.17
C PRO A 202 -11.85 -16.11 9.77
N LEU A 203 -10.78 -15.55 9.23
CA LEU A 203 -9.41 -15.83 9.68
C LEU A 203 -8.91 -14.84 10.73
N GLY A 204 -9.61 -13.72 10.95
CA GLY A 204 -9.22 -12.70 11.91
C GLY A 204 -8.32 -11.61 11.31
N PHE A 205 -8.53 -11.29 10.03
CA PHE A 205 -7.83 -10.17 9.42
C PHE A 205 -8.20 -8.85 10.08
N THR A 206 -7.20 -8.03 10.35
CA THR A 206 -7.34 -6.79 11.09
C THR A 206 -6.97 -5.59 10.22
N PRO A 207 -7.94 -4.71 9.88
CA PRO A 207 -7.66 -3.49 9.14
C PRO A 207 -7.24 -2.36 10.08
N TYR A 208 -6.11 -1.71 9.76
CA TYR A 208 -5.62 -0.53 10.46
C TYR A 208 -5.61 0.67 9.53
N ARG A 209 -6.07 1.82 10.02
CA ARG A 209 -6.02 3.08 9.28
C ARG A 209 -4.57 3.53 9.13
N ARG A 210 -4.23 3.98 7.92
CA ARG A 210 -3.00 4.67 7.58
C ARG A 210 -3.34 5.94 6.83
N SER A 211 -3.07 7.10 7.44
CA SER A 211 -3.37 8.42 6.89
C SER A 211 -2.19 9.01 6.16
N MET A 212 -2.48 9.85 5.18
CA MET A 212 -1.52 10.57 4.35
C MET A 212 -1.91 12.04 4.26
N ALA A 213 -0.95 12.93 4.43
CA ALA A 213 -1.04 14.34 4.09
C ALA A 213 -0.17 14.63 2.87
N ARG A 214 -0.70 15.29 1.85
CA ARG A 214 0.10 15.81 0.73
C ARG A 214 0.39 17.27 0.97
N ILE A 215 1.67 17.66 1.01
CA ILE A 215 2.15 19.00 1.27
C ILE A 215 2.95 19.52 0.05
N PRO A 216 3.03 20.84 -0.17
CA PRO A 216 3.92 21.40 -1.18
C PRO A 216 5.37 20.97 -0.95
N ALA A 217 6.16 20.95 -2.01
CA ALA A 217 7.60 20.75 -1.88
C ALA A 217 8.18 21.81 -0.91
N PRO A 218 8.81 21.40 0.20
CA PRO A 218 9.28 22.31 1.23
C PRO A 218 10.37 23.23 0.67
N GLY A 219 10.33 24.51 1.06
CA GLY A 219 11.29 25.52 0.61
C GLY A 219 11.39 25.72 -0.91
N GLY A 220 10.47 25.16 -1.70
CA GLY A 220 10.53 25.17 -3.17
C GLY A 220 11.61 24.28 -3.77
N HIS A 221 12.15 23.34 -3.00
CA HIS A 221 13.13 22.36 -3.47
C HIS A 221 12.55 21.43 -4.53
N ASP A 222 13.36 20.96 -5.46
CA ASP A 222 13.06 19.78 -6.29
C ASP A 222 13.22 18.51 -5.44
N VAL A 223 12.09 17.98 -5.00
CA VAL A 223 12.04 16.78 -4.16
C VAL A 223 12.07 15.48 -4.96
N SER A 224 12.05 15.53 -6.28
CA SER A 224 11.85 14.38 -7.17
C SER A 224 12.83 13.22 -6.93
N ARG A 225 14.06 13.56 -6.52
CA ARG A 225 15.13 12.59 -6.25
C ARG A 225 15.36 12.29 -4.77
N TRP A 226 14.59 12.89 -3.86
CA TRP A 226 14.75 12.57 -2.46
C TRP A 226 14.32 11.13 -2.19
N PRO A 227 15.02 10.42 -1.30
CA PRO A 227 14.56 9.11 -0.84
C PRO A 227 13.27 9.24 -0.03
N MET A 228 12.60 8.14 0.21
CA MET A 228 11.60 8.10 1.27
C MET A 228 12.32 8.25 2.61
N MET A 229 11.95 9.26 3.37
CA MET A 229 12.46 9.52 4.73
C MET A 229 11.53 8.91 5.77
N PHE A 230 12.06 8.43 6.88
CA PHE A 230 11.25 7.99 8.01
C PHE A 230 12.02 8.04 9.34
N GLY A 231 11.27 8.13 10.43
CA GLY A 231 11.78 8.06 11.78
C GLY A 231 11.98 6.61 12.27
N PRO A 232 12.80 6.39 13.30
CA PRO A 232 12.99 5.08 13.89
C PRO A 232 11.68 4.49 14.41
N GLY A 233 11.48 3.17 14.17
CA GLY A 233 10.22 2.51 14.48
C GLY A 233 9.04 2.91 13.60
N GLU A 234 9.31 3.58 12.48
CA GLU A 234 8.28 4.05 11.53
C GLU A 234 7.21 4.96 12.17
N ASP A 235 7.59 5.82 13.10
CA ASP A 235 6.67 6.73 13.79
C ASP A 235 6.17 7.89 12.92
N TRP A 236 6.80 8.12 11.77
CA TRP A 236 6.39 8.95 10.65
C TRP A 236 7.18 8.58 9.41
N TYR A 237 6.67 8.95 8.24
CA TYR A 237 7.46 8.93 7.01
C TYR A 237 7.03 10.03 6.04
N ALA A 238 7.96 10.40 5.15
CA ALA A 238 7.71 11.34 4.06
C ALA A 238 8.32 10.83 2.75
N LYS A 239 7.59 10.97 1.64
CA LYS A 239 8.02 10.48 0.33
C LYS A 239 7.63 11.49 -0.76
N PRO A 240 8.50 11.72 -1.78
CA PRO A 240 8.13 12.47 -2.97
C PRO A 240 6.92 11.89 -3.70
N ASP A 241 6.04 12.80 -4.13
CA ASP A 241 4.83 12.46 -4.89
C ASP A 241 4.50 13.59 -5.89
N ALA A 242 4.77 13.37 -7.16
CA ALA A 242 4.45 14.29 -8.26
C ALA A 242 4.80 15.75 -7.96
N GLY A 243 6.04 16.02 -7.55
CA GLY A 243 6.56 17.35 -7.25
C GLY A 243 6.12 17.94 -5.90
N ALA A 244 5.50 17.13 -5.06
CA ALA A 244 5.12 17.42 -3.68
C ALA A 244 5.71 16.36 -2.74
N LEU A 245 5.43 16.43 -1.44
CA LEU A 245 5.67 15.34 -0.51
C LEU A 245 4.34 14.79 0.01
N ILE A 246 4.26 13.49 0.17
CA ILE A 246 3.32 12.87 1.10
C ILE A 246 4.01 12.67 2.44
N VAL A 247 3.30 12.99 3.54
CA VAL A 247 3.74 12.76 4.91
C VAL A 247 2.68 11.92 5.60
N SER A 248 3.10 10.89 6.31
CA SER A 248 2.22 10.01 7.07
C SER A 248 2.61 9.99 8.53
N PRO A 249 1.63 10.06 9.45
CA PRO A 249 1.84 9.80 10.87
C PRO A 249 2.18 8.34 11.17
N ALA A 250 2.10 7.47 10.16
CA ALA A 250 2.32 6.03 10.25
C ALA A 250 1.47 5.32 11.33
N GLU A 251 0.32 5.88 11.67
CA GLU A 251 -0.58 5.33 12.68
C GLU A 251 -1.13 3.94 12.30
N GLU A 252 -1.44 3.16 13.32
CA GLU A 252 -2.08 1.85 13.22
C GLU A 252 -3.31 1.81 14.14
N HIS A 253 -4.33 2.60 13.77
CA HIS A 253 -5.59 2.60 14.49
C HIS A 253 -6.51 1.52 13.92
N LEU A 254 -6.90 0.57 14.78
CA LEU A 254 -7.88 -0.47 14.44
C LEU A 254 -9.20 0.15 13.99
N MET A 255 -9.70 -0.29 12.85
CA MET A 255 -10.94 0.20 12.26
C MET A 255 -11.82 -0.96 11.79
N GLU A 256 -13.14 -0.73 11.76
CA GLU A 256 -14.03 -1.57 10.98
C GLU A 256 -13.84 -1.27 9.47
N PRO A 257 -14.07 -2.25 8.58
CA PRO A 257 -13.99 -2.02 7.14
C PRO A 257 -14.96 -0.93 6.65
N HIS A 258 -14.43 0.15 6.11
CA HIS A 258 -15.17 1.28 5.55
C HIS A 258 -14.33 2.03 4.51
N ASP A 259 -14.90 3.01 3.83
CA ASP A 259 -14.13 3.95 3.02
C ASP A 259 -13.44 4.94 3.96
N ALA A 260 -12.14 4.70 4.21
CA ALA A 260 -11.39 5.39 5.24
C ALA A 260 -11.06 6.83 4.86
N TRP A 261 -11.11 7.72 5.84
CA TRP A 261 -10.67 9.10 5.75
C TRP A 261 -9.60 9.40 6.80
N ALA A 262 -8.78 10.41 6.52
CA ALA A 262 -7.76 10.87 7.45
C ALA A 262 -8.40 11.55 8.67
N ASP A 263 -7.78 11.37 9.83
CA ASP A 263 -8.13 12.07 11.06
C ASP A 263 -7.22 13.29 11.19
N ASP A 264 -7.81 14.47 11.33
CA ASP A 264 -7.08 15.73 11.33
C ASP A 264 -6.10 15.85 12.50
N MET A 265 -6.45 15.34 13.68
CA MET A 265 -5.57 15.37 14.86
C MET A 265 -4.37 14.44 14.67
N VAL A 266 -4.62 13.24 14.18
CA VAL A 266 -3.58 12.25 13.90
C VAL A 266 -2.62 12.76 12.81
N LEU A 267 -3.17 13.40 11.76
CA LEU A 267 -2.35 14.05 10.75
C LEU A 267 -1.50 15.18 11.32
N ALA A 268 -2.08 16.03 12.18
CA ALA A 268 -1.36 17.14 12.81
C ALA A 268 -0.19 16.63 13.69
N GLU A 269 -0.40 15.56 14.44
CA GLU A 269 0.66 14.92 15.24
C GLU A 269 1.77 14.35 14.35
N GLY A 270 1.42 13.69 13.24
CA GLY A 270 2.41 13.17 12.31
C GLY A 270 3.20 14.27 11.59
N LEU A 271 2.51 15.35 11.20
CA LEU A 271 3.16 16.51 10.61
C LEU A 271 4.10 17.20 11.62
N ALA A 272 3.72 17.29 12.89
CA ALA A 272 4.58 17.85 13.92
C ALA A 272 5.87 17.04 14.11
N ARG A 273 5.79 15.69 14.10
CA ARG A 273 6.98 14.83 14.15
C ARG A 273 7.89 15.03 12.93
N TYR A 274 7.29 15.14 11.74
CA TYR A 274 8.05 15.47 10.53
C TYR A 274 8.71 16.85 10.62
N GLU A 275 7.96 17.90 11.03
CA GLU A 275 8.46 19.27 11.12
C GLU A 275 9.62 19.43 12.11
N GLU A 276 9.63 18.64 13.19
CA GLU A 276 10.75 18.63 14.14
C GLU A 276 12.06 18.20 13.46
N MET A 277 11.98 17.30 12.48
CA MET A 277 13.15 16.74 11.80
C MET A 277 13.68 17.59 10.64
N VAL A 278 12.95 18.66 10.27
CA VAL A 278 13.28 19.50 9.11
C VAL A 278 13.30 20.99 9.48
N THR A 279 13.94 21.80 8.64
CA THR A 279 14.03 23.26 8.83
C THR A 279 12.91 24.03 8.15
N GLU A 280 12.19 23.40 7.22
CA GLU A 280 11.14 24.01 6.43
C GLU A 280 9.76 23.68 7.01
N PRO A 281 8.94 24.68 7.41
CA PRO A 281 7.64 24.42 8.01
C PRO A 281 6.61 23.94 6.99
N VAL A 282 5.63 23.16 7.47
CA VAL A 282 4.45 22.79 6.68
C VAL A 282 3.45 23.94 6.69
N THR A 283 3.36 24.68 5.59
CA THR A 283 2.52 25.87 5.51
C THR A 283 1.06 25.57 5.17
N ARG A 284 0.77 24.47 4.49
CA ARG A 284 -0.57 24.06 4.10
C ARG A 284 -0.62 22.60 3.67
N LEU A 285 -1.82 22.04 3.66
CA LEU A 285 -2.11 20.76 2.98
C LEU A 285 -2.58 21.04 1.55
N ILE A 286 -2.17 20.19 0.61
CA ILE A 286 -2.74 20.12 -0.74
C ILE A 286 -3.98 19.22 -0.69
N SER A 287 -3.85 18.06 -0.07
CA SER A 287 -4.92 17.07 0.14
C SER A 287 -4.54 16.12 1.28
N SER A 288 -5.53 15.40 1.77
CA SER A 288 -5.33 14.28 2.70
C SER A 288 -6.23 13.11 2.32
N TRP A 289 -5.80 11.90 2.69
CA TRP A 289 -6.59 10.67 2.52
C TRP A 289 -6.15 9.63 3.53
N ALA A 290 -6.92 8.55 3.65
CA ALA A 290 -6.50 7.37 4.39
C ALA A 290 -6.87 6.09 3.64
N GLY A 291 -6.15 5.03 3.95
CA GLY A 291 -6.46 3.66 3.53
C GLY A 291 -6.51 2.72 4.72
N LEU A 292 -7.05 1.53 4.51
CA LEU A 292 -7.03 0.46 5.50
C LEU A 292 -5.95 -0.55 5.12
N ARG A 293 -4.89 -0.59 5.91
CA ARG A 293 -3.84 -1.61 5.81
C ARG A 293 -4.31 -2.85 6.57
N THR A 294 -4.48 -3.96 5.87
CA THR A 294 -5.05 -5.18 6.42
C THR A 294 -3.96 -6.17 6.77
N PHE A 295 -3.95 -6.63 8.02
CA PHE A 295 -2.97 -7.57 8.55
C PHE A 295 -3.59 -8.96 8.73
N ALA A 296 -2.83 -10.00 8.39
CA ALA A 296 -3.12 -11.36 8.78
C ALA A 296 -2.76 -11.58 10.26
N PRO A 297 -3.38 -12.54 10.94
CA PRO A 297 -3.09 -12.82 12.35
C PRO A 297 -1.75 -13.54 12.59
N ASP A 298 -1.08 -14.03 11.53
CA ASP A 298 0.15 -14.83 11.53
C ASP A 298 1.21 -14.29 10.55
#